data_a5cd761222b9130555695b983dbc42e5
#
_entry.id   a5cd761222b9130555695b983dbc42e5
#
_cell.length_a   1.000
_cell.length_b   1.000
_cell.length_c   1.000
_cell.angle_alpha   90.00
_cell.angle_beta   90.00
_cell.angle_gamma   90.00
#
_symmetry.space_group_name_H-M   'P 1'
#
loop_
_entity.id
_entity.type
_entity.pdbx_description
1 polymer ?
#
loop_
_entity_poly.entity_id
_entity_poly.type
_entity_poly.pdbx_seq_one_letter_code
_entity_poly.pdbx_strand_id
1 'polypeptide(L)'
;MIIFFDFEWTRLHLETTPMSLGLVSYDGSHDFYAEFTDYDSSQLNEWLREHILGNFTLSEMKSPYFEDKGNQRLFKGEAEWVVSHPKGLKSWLMSFGEKIVCASSGNTYDWVLFRSLLGVKYKEDLPVYIDGW
;
A
#
# COMPACT_ATOMS: atom_id res chain seq x y z
N MET A 1 -9.39 -9.38 12.60
CA MET A 1 -9.60 -8.90 11.21
C MET A 1 -8.43 -9.32 10.34
N ILE A 2 -8.71 -10.00 9.26
CA ILE A 2 -7.70 -10.36 8.28
C ILE A 2 -7.76 -9.36 7.13
N ILE A 3 -6.60 -8.80 6.77
CA ILE A 3 -6.44 -7.85 5.68
C ILE A 3 -5.48 -8.46 4.67
N PHE A 4 -5.91 -8.61 3.45
CA PHE A 4 -5.04 -9.01 2.34
C PHE A 4 -4.42 -7.78 1.70
N PHE A 5 -3.14 -7.85 1.35
CA PHE A 5 -2.47 -6.75 0.68
C PHE A 5 -1.59 -7.23 -0.46
N ASP A 6 -1.41 -6.36 -1.43
CA ASP A 6 -0.58 -6.61 -2.61
C ASP A 6 0.04 -5.30 -3.09
N PHE A 7 1.32 -5.36 -3.45
CA PHE A 7 2.06 -4.24 -4.02
C PHE A 7 2.34 -4.47 -5.49
N GLU A 8 2.39 -3.39 -6.26
CA GLU A 8 3.16 -3.32 -7.48
C GLU A 8 4.45 -2.54 -7.19
N TRP A 9 5.57 -3.02 -7.67
CA TRP A 9 6.88 -2.43 -7.42
C TRP A 9 7.73 -2.37 -8.69
N THR A 10 8.77 -1.52 -8.65
CA THR A 10 9.61 -1.28 -9.82
C THR A 10 10.55 -2.44 -10.14
N ARG A 11 11.07 -3.15 -9.11
CA ARG A 11 11.99 -4.28 -9.27
C ARG A 11 11.94 -5.23 -8.08
N LEU A 12 12.34 -6.49 -8.32
CA LEU A 12 12.48 -7.51 -7.28
C LEU A 12 13.90 -7.50 -6.70
N HIS A 13 14.27 -6.44 -6.03
CA HIS A 13 15.56 -6.33 -5.31
C HIS A 13 15.44 -5.35 -4.14
N LEU A 14 16.51 -5.23 -3.33
CA LEU A 14 16.48 -4.45 -2.10
C LEU A 14 16.25 -2.95 -2.31
N GLU A 15 16.51 -2.43 -3.50
CA GLU A 15 16.30 -1.01 -3.86
C GLU A 15 14.98 -0.78 -4.58
N THR A 16 14.10 -1.75 -4.58
CA THR A 16 12.79 -1.60 -5.22
C THR A 16 11.97 -0.51 -4.56
N THR A 17 11.14 0.16 -5.37
CA THR A 17 10.24 1.20 -4.88
C THR A 17 8.79 0.83 -5.17
N PRO A 18 7.86 1.09 -4.22
CA PRO A 18 6.46 0.74 -4.43
C PRO A 18 5.80 1.70 -5.44
N MET A 19 5.04 1.14 -6.35
CA MET A 19 4.26 1.88 -7.35
C MET A 19 2.79 1.97 -6.95
N SER A 20 2.24 0.92 -6.37
CA SER A 20 0.88 0.91 -5.86
C SER A 20 0.72 -0.09 -4.73
N LEU A 21 -0.33 0.09 -3.94
CA LEU A 21 -0.68 -0.79 -2.83
C LEU A 21 -2.20 -0.95 -2.77
N GLY A 22 -2.66 -2.18 -2.76
CA GLY A 22 -4.06 -2.51 -2.51
C GLY A 22 -4.20 -3.31 -1.22
N LEU A 23 -5.19 -2.96 -0.41
CA LEU A 23 -5.57 -3.74 0.77
C LEU A 23 -7.07 -3.96 0.75
N VAL A 24 -7.49 -5.13 1.19
CA VAL A 24 -8.91 -5.48 1.29
C VAL A 24 -9.15 -6.33 2.53
N SER A 25 -10.22 -6.01 3.26
CA SER A 25 -10.65 -6.87 4.37
C SER A 25 -11.10 -8.24 3.86
N TYR A 26 -10.95 -9.24 4.72
CA TYR A 26 -11.27 -10.63 4.42
C TYR A 26 -12.68 -10.82 3.83
N ASP A 27 -13.67 -10.07 4.33
CA ASP A 27 -15.05 -10.13 3.87
C ASP A 27 -15.35 -9.22 2.65
N GLY A 28 -14.34 -8.49 2.16
CA GLY A 28 -14.47 -7.57 1.04
C GLY A 28 -15.21 -6.26 1.35
N SER A 29 -15.57 -6.02 2.62
CA SER A 29 -16.38 -4.85 2.98
C SER A 29 -15.62 -3.53 3.03
N HIS A 30 -14.30 -3.59 3.17
CA HIS A 30 -13.45 -2.40 3.25
C HIS A 30 -12.22 -2.59 2.38
N ASP A 31 -11.87 -1.56 1.63
CA ASP A 31 -10.63 -1.57 0.84
C ASP A 31 -9.91 -0.21 0.88
N PHE A 32 -8.62 -0.30 0.64
CA PHE A 32 -7.72 0.83 0.57
C PHE A 32 -6.85 0.65 -0.68
N TYR A 33 -6.74 1.70 -1.49
CA TYR A 33 -5.92 1.67 -2.69
C TYR A 33 -5.09 2.94 -2.79
N ALA A 34 -3.83 2.80 -3.12
CA ALA A 34 -2.93 3.92 -3.32
C ALA A 34 -2.04 3.72 -4.55
N GLU A 35 -1.85 4.80 -5.28
CA GLU A 35 -0.84 4.91 -6.33
C GLU A 35 0.21 5.91 -5.86
N PHE A 36 1.47 5.47 -5.80
CA PHE A 36 2.56 6.30 -5.33
C PHE A 36 3.17 7.08 -6.48
N THR A 37 3.59 8.32 -6.19
CA THR A 37 4.16 9.21 -7.21
C THR A 37 5.67 9.37 -7.09
N ASP A 38 6.26 8.87 -6.00
CA ASP A 38 7.69 9.00 -5.69
C ASP A 38 8.49 7.71 -5.88
N TYR A 39 7.94 6.74 -6.64
CA TYR A 39 8.72 5.57 -7.04
C TYR A 39 9.87 5.99 -7.97
N ASP A 40 10.93 5.18 -7.99
CA ASP A 40 12.09 5.43 -8.84
C ASP A 40 11.78 5.14 -10.31
N SER A 41 11.48 6.19 -11.08
CA SER A 41 11.12 6.06 -12.49
C SER A 41 12.27 5.54 -13.37
N SER A 42 13.52 5.65 -12.91
CA SER A 42 14.67 5.10 -13.63
C SER A 42 14.69 3.57 -13.63
N GLN A 43 13.95 2.94 -12.71
CA GLN A 43 13.82 1.49 -12.62
C GLN A 43 12.73 0.92 -13.54
N LEU A 44 11.94 1.78 -14.20
CA LEU A 44 10.89 1.33 -15.08
C LEU A 44 11.45 0.75 -16.38
N ASN A 45 10.86 -0.36 -16.82
CA ASN A 45 11.08 -0.91 -18.14
C ASN A 45 9.78 -0.82 -18.97
N GLU A 46 9.83 -1.24 -20.23
CA GLU A 46 8.68 -1.18 -21.12
C GLU A 46 7.50 -2.02 -20.59
N TRP A 47 7.79 -3.19 -20.04
CA TRP A 47 6.75 -4.06 -19.48
C TRP A 47 6.01 -3.39 -18.31
N LEU A 48 6.74 -2.76 -17.38
CA LEU A 48 6.15 -2.03 -16.25
C LEU A 48 5.30 -0.84 -16.73
N ARG A 49 5.78 -0.10 -17.73
CA ARG A 49 5.04 1.02 -18.29
C ARG A 49 3.74 0.57 -18.92
N GLU A 50 3.75 -0.53 -19.64
CA GLU A 50 2.58 -1.05 -20.36
C GLU A 50 1.61 -1.77 -19.42
N HIS A 51 2.10 -2.68 -18.56
CA HIS A 51 1.25 -3.58 -17.80
C HIS A 51 0.92 -3.09 -16.39
N ILE A 52 1.74 -2.22 -15.81
CA ILE A 52 1.51 -1.69 -14.47
C ILE A 52 0.98 -0.25 -14.56
N LEU A 53 1.75 0.68 -15.10
CA LEU A 53 1.29 2.07 -15.21
C LEU A 53 0.07 2.21 -16.12
N GLY A 54 0.02 1.43 -17.20
CA GLY A 54 -1.12 1.43 -18.11
C GLY A 54 -2.44 0.99 -17.48
N ASN A 55 -2.38 0.27 -16.36
CA ASN A 55 -3.54 -0.21 -15.63
C ASN A 55 -3.88 0.64 -14.39
N PHE A 56 -3.16 1.70 -14.12
CA PHE A 56 -3.46 2.58 -12.99
C PHE A 56 -4.78 3.30 -13.20
N THR A 57 -5.67 3.20 -12.21
CA THR A 57 -7.02 3.76 -12.28
C THR A 57 -7.09 5.24 -11.93
N LEU A 58 -6.07 5.77 -11.25
CA LEU A 58 -6.00 7.17 -10.83
C LEU A 58 -5.04 8.00 -11.69
N SER A 59 -4.66 7.51 -12.86
CA SER A 59 -3.65 8.15 -13.71
C SER A 59 -4.02 9.58 -14.12
N GLU A 60 -5.31 9.89 -14.28
CA GLU A 60 -5.78 11.22 -14.67
C GLU A 60 -5.99 12.16 -13.48
N MET A 61 -5.89 11.64 -12.26
CA MET A 61 -6.04 12.47 -11.06
C MET A 61 -4.74 13.21 -10.78
N LYS A 62 -4.85 14.48 -10.39
CA LYS A 62 -3.68 15.26 -9.97
C LYS A 62 -3.28 14.88 -8.55
N SER A 63 -1.99 14.63 -8.34
CA SER A 63 -1.42 14.41 -7.01
C SER A 63 -1.22 15.77 -6.28
N PRO A 64 -1.45 15.84 -4.97
CA PRO A 64 -2.01 14.79 -4.12
C PRO A 64 -3.52 14.63 -4.30
N TYR A 65 -3.98 13.40 -4.32
CA TYR A 65 -5.40 13.06 -4.45
C TYR A 65 -5.84 12.14 -3.33
N PHE A 66 -7.02 12.41 -2.77
CA PHE A 66 -7.64 11.61 -1.73
C PHE A 66 -9.14 11.57 -1.92
N GLU A 67 -9.73 10.38 -1.79
CA GLU A 67 -11.17 10.20 -1.78
C GLU A 67 -11.55 9.15 -0.73
N ASP A 68 -12.51 9.49 0.11
CA ASP A 68 -13.09 8.57 1.11
C ASP A 68 -14.55 8.32 0.75
N LYS A 69 -14.84 7.08 0.34
CA LYS A 69 -16.19 6.63 -0.01
C LYS A 69 -16.85 5.86 1.13
N GLY A 70 -16.35 6.02 2.36
CA GLY A 70 -16.82 5.27 3.51
C GLY A 70 -16.11 3.93 3.65
N ASN A 71 -16.46 2.97 2.82
CA ASN A 71 -15.86 1.63 2.82
C ASN A 71 -14.64 1.50 1.90
N GLN A 72 -14.34 2.53 1.11
CA GLN A 72 -13.19 2.56 0.21
C GLN A 72 -12.46 3.87 0.34
N ARG A 73 -11.13 3.81 0.45
CA ARG A 73 -10.26 4.98 0.42
C ARG A 73 -9.29 4.89 -0.76
N LEU A 74 -9.20 5.98 -1.50
CA LEU A 74 -8.33 6.09 -2.68
C LEU A 74 -7.31 7.21 -2.45
N PHE A 75 -6.04 6.92 -2.75
CA PHE A 75 -4.95 7.88 -2.59
C PHE A 75 -4.06 7.89 -3.83
N LYS A 76 -3.56 9.08 -4.16
CA LYS A 76 -2.46 9.23 -5.11
C LYS A 76 -1.51 10.31 -4.59
N GLY A 77 -0.27 9.95 -4.33
CA GLY A 77 0.71 10.88 -3.80
C GLY A 77 2.00 10.20 -3.36
N GLU A 78 2.87 10.97 -2.72
CA GLU A 78 4.10 10.43 -2.14
C GLU A 78 3.78 9.42 -1.04
N ALA A 79 4.61 8.38 -0.91
CA ALA A 79 4.38 7.29 0.02
C ALA A 79 4.20 7.78 1.46
N GLU A 80 5.07 8.67 1.94
CA GLU A 80 4.97 9.20 3.29
C GLU A 80 3.67 9.95 3.53
N TRP A 81 3.22 10.73 2.57
CA TRP A 81 1.95 11.46 2.66
C TRP A 81 0.76 10.50 2.74
N VAL A 82 0.75 9.45 1.91
CA VAL A 82 -0.31 8.43 1.92
C VAL A 82 -0.37 7.70 3.27
N VAL A 83 0.78 7.37 3.83
CA VAL A 83 0.87 6.63 5.09
C VAL A 83 0.43 7.50 6.28
N SER A 84 0.89 8.74 6.35
CA SER A 84 0.70 9.62 7.51
C SER A 84 -0.54 10.52 7.43
N HIS A 85 -1.23 10.55 6.30
CA HIS A 85 -2.46 11.34 6.14
C HIS A 85 -3.48 10.97 7.23
N PRO A 86 -4.29 11.91 7.75
CA PRO A 86 -5.30 11.60 8.77
C PRO A 86 -6.28 10.48 8.40
N LYS A 87 -6.47 10.22 7.12
CA LYS A 87 -7.27 9.11 6.57
C LYS A 87 -6.43 8.07 5.83
N GLY A 88 -5.11 8.17 5.95
CA GLY A 88 -4.16 7.35 5.21
C GLY A 88 -4.02 5.93 5.74
N LEU A 89 -2.95 5.26 5.32
CA LEU A 89 -2.77 3.83 5.59
C LEU A 89 -2.76 3.50 7.08
N LYS A 90 -1.98 4.22 7.89
CA LYS A 90 -1.94 3.95 9.33
C LYS A 90 -3.29 4.16 9.99
N SER A 91 -3.96 5.26 9.65
CA SER A 91 -5.30 5.56 10.17
C SER A 91 -6.32 4.49 9.75
N TRP A 92 -6.25 4.05 8.51
CA TRP A 92 -7.16 3.03 7.99
C TRP A 92 -6.98 1.71 8.75
N LEU A 93 -5.75 1.26 8.95
CA LEU A 93 -5.46 0.05 9.71
C LEU A 93 -5.95 0.15 11.15
N MET A 94 -5.77 1.30 11.79
CA MET A 94 -6.22 1.53 13.17
C MET A 94 -7.74 1.68 13.29
N SER A 95 -8.42 2.01 12.20
CA SER A 95 -9.87 2.26 12.21
C SER A 95 -10.71 1.02 12.52
N PHE A 96 -10.16 -0.18 12.35
CA PHE A 96 -10.86 -1.42 12.64
C PHE A 96 -11.05 -1.67 14.15
N GLY A 97 -10.23 -1.04 15.01
CA GLY A 97 -10.36 -1.13 16.45
C GLY A 97 -10.14 -2.52 17.05
N GLU A 98 -9.51 -3.41 16.29
CA GLU A 98 -9.22 -4.78 16.71
C GLU A 98 -7.87 -5.23 16.15
N LYS A 99 -7.38 -6.38 16.61
CA LYS A 99 -6.15 -6.97 16.10
C LYS A 99 -6.27 -7.26 14.61
N ILE A 100 -5.26 -6.85 13.85
CA ILE A 100 -5.19 -7.06 12.41
C ILE A 100 -4.12 -8.09 12.11
N VAL A 101 -4.46 -9.05 11.26
CA VAL A 101 -3.50 -9.96 10.63
C VAL A 101 -3.43 -9.60 9.16
N CYS A 102 -2.29 -9.11 8.72
CA CYS A 102 -2.06 -8.80 7.31
C CYS A 102 -1.48 -10.01 6.60
N ALA A 103 -2.02 -10.33 5.45
CA ALA A 103 -1.59 -11.46 4.65
C ALA A 103 -1.30 -11.03 3.21
N SER A 104 -0.21 -11.49 2.68
CA SER A 104 0.18 -11.34 1.27
C SER A 104 0.16 -12.69 0.58
N SER A 105 -0.01 -12.70 -0.73
CA SER A 105 -0.08 -13.93 -1.54
C SER A 105 1.27 -14.67 -1.69
N GLY A 106 2.14 -14.56 -0.72
CA GLY A 106 3.31 -15.42 -0.60
C GLY A 106 4.62 -14.82 -1.08
N ASN A 107 4.73 -13.53 -1.16
CA ASN A 107 5.99 -12.91 -1.54
C ASN A 107 6.61 -12.16 -0.35
N THR A 108 7.82 -12.59 0.03
CA THR A 108 8.60 -11.98 1.11
C THR A 108 8.84 -10.48 0.89
N TYR A 109 8.96 -10.04 -0.37
CA TYR A 109 9.17 -8.63 -0.69
C TYR A 109 7.97 -7.76 -0.32
N ASP A 110 6.75 -8.25 -0.44
CA ASP A 110 5.57 -7.52 -0.01
C ASP A 110 5.68 -7.14 1.47
N TRP A 111 6.12 -8.06 2.31
CA TRP A 111 6.30 -7.80 3.73
C TRP A 111 7.42 -6.81 4.01
N VAL A 112 8.54 -6.92 3.32
CA VAL A 112 9.66 -5.98 3.46
C VAL A 112 9.20 -4.56 3.11
N LEU A 113 8.51 -4.42 1.99
CA LEU A 113 7.98 -3.13 1.56
C LEU A 113 6.91 -2.59 2.51
N PHE A 114 6.01 -3.45 2.98
CA PHE A 114 4.95 -3.05 3.88
C PHE A 114 5.50 -2.51 5.20
N ARG A 115 6.45 -3.20 5.80
CA ARG A 115 7.12 -2.75 7.01
C ARG A 115 7.89 -1.46 6.80
N SER A 116 8.63 -1.38 5.70
CA SER A 116 9.37 -0.16 5.34
C SER A 116 8.42 1.03 5.17
N LEU A 117 7.31 0.81 4.49
CA LEU A 117 6.29 1.84 4.26
C LEU A 117 5.69 2.35 5.58
N LEU A 118 5.43 1.45 6.52
CA LEU A 118 4.93 1.81 7.85
C LEU A 118 5.99 2.43 8.75
N GLY A 119 7.26 2.45 8.32
CA GLY A 119 8.36 3.01 9.09
C GLY A 119 8.79 2.13 10.26
N VAL A 120 8.56 0.81 10.19
CA VAL A 120 8.92 -0.13 11.25
C VAL A 120 10.07 -1.03 10.80
N LYS A 121 11.01 -1.27 11.70
CA LYS A 121 12.20 -2.05 11.42
C LYS A 121 12.02 -3.53 11.80
N TYR A 122 11.34 -3.79 12.87
CA TYR A 122 11.11 -5.12 13.41
C TYR A 122 9.61 -5.40 13.56
N LYS A 123 9.24 -6.67 13.63
CA LYS A 123 7.85 -7.07 13.82
C LYS A 123 7.27 -6.48 15.11
N GLU A 124 8.09 -6.40 16.15
CA GLU A 124 7.72 -5.85 17.45
C GLU A 124 7.40 -4.36 17.43
N ASP A 125 7.91 -3.65 16.41
CA ASP A 125 7.68 -2.22 16.23
C ASP A 125 6.40 -1.93 15.44
N LEU A 126 5.75 -2.96 14.91
CA LEU A 126 4.44 -2.79 14.29
C LEU A 126 3.44 -2.25 15.29
N PRO A 127 2.50 -1.40 14.86
CA PRO A 127 1.40 -1.02 15.73
C PRO A 127 0.81 -2.26 16.40
N VAL A 128 0.50 -2.15 17.67
CA VAL A 128 0.17 -3.25 18.62
C VAL A 128 -0.77 -4.31 18.08
N TYR A 129 -1.46 -4.02 16.99
CA TYR A 129 -2.52 -4.86 16.46
C TYR A 129 -2.26 -5.39 15.07
N ILE A 130 -1.02 -5.23 14.55
CA ILE A 130 -0.71 -5.74 13.21
C ILE A 130 0.23 -6.93 13.33
N ASP A 131 -0.22 -8.07 12.88
CA ASP A 131 0.59 -9.28 12.74
C ASP A 131 0.71 -9.66 11.28
N GLY A 132 1.71 -10.44 10.95
CA GLY A 132 1.97 -10.89 9.60
C GLY A 132 1.85 -12.41 9.47
N TRP A 133 1.45 -12.80 8.28
CA TRP A 133 1.22 -14.20 7.99
C TRP A 133 1.73 -14.58 6.60
#